data_e93fe3b7e4a273f1aa431cad630ad3d5
#
_entry.id   e93fe3b7e4a273f1aa431cad630ad3d5
#
_cell.length_a   1.000
_cell.length_b   1.000
_cell.length_c   1.000
_cell.angle_alpha   90.00
_cell.angle_beta   90.00
_cell.angle_gamma   90.00
#
_symmetry.space_group_name_H-M   'P 1'
#
loop_
_entity.id
_entity.type
_entity.pdbx_description
1 polymer ?
#
loop_
_entity_poly.entity_id
_entity_poly.type
_entity_poly.pdbx_seq_one_letter_code
_entity_poly.pdbx_strand_id
1 'polypeptide(L)'
;MLFATTFYAQEQTAAATNDNVPALTKKELRKQKVARRNLHYNILGGPSYTPDFGAVLGGSALMTFRMNPSDTTQLRSVVPMAIAFMFNGGINLFSKPQLFFKGDRFRIFGKFSYKNTEENFYGIGYNTNKDYVRSDSTSKYRYSGVQINPWFLFRLGNSNIFAGPQIDINYDHLTEPGKFLVDEPSYKEAGGTANGYNNFNSGLGFLLTYDSRDVPANAYRGMYLDFRGMMYAKFIGSDQTFYRLEIDYRQYKSLGKRRVLAWTAQTKNVFGDVPLTQYALTGTPFDLRGYYMGQYRDKSSHVVMAEYRQMLNTDRST
;
A
#
# COMPACT_ATOMS: atom_id res chain seq x y z
N MET A 1 14.91 -30.73 13.95
CA MET A 1 16.33 -30.45 14.15
C MET A 1 17.14 -31.55 13.48
N LEU A 2 17.03 -31.74 12.15
CA LEU A 2 17.73 -32.83 11.43
C LEU A 2 17.84 -32.57 9.91
N PHE A 3 17.79 -31.30 9.47
CA PHE A 3 17.98 -30.93 8.06
C PHE A 3 18.98 -29.80 7.80
N ALA A 4 19.74 -29.40 8.85
CA ALA A 4 20.73 -28.32 8.73
C ALA A 4 22.19 -28.82 8.67
N THR A 5 22.45 -30.12 8.84
CA THR A 5 23.83 -30.66 8.94
C THR A 5 24.34 -31.30 7.64
N THR A 6 23.52 -31.44 6.61
CA THR A 6 23.94 -32.10 5.36
C THR A 6 24.49 -31.16 4.29
N PHE A 7 24.43 -29.84 4.50
CA PHE A 7 24.95 -28.87 3.54
C PHE A 7 26.37 -28.35 3.82
N TYR A 8 26.93 -28.62 5.01
CA TYR A 8 28.29 -28.17 5.36
C TYR A 8 29.40 -29.21 5.13
N ALA A 9 29.04 -30.44 4.79
CA ALA A 9 30.02 -31.51 4.57
C ALA A 9 30.47 -31.71 3.10
N GLN A 10 29.94 -30.89 2.17
CA GLN A 10 30.26 -31.05 0.73
C GLN A 10 31.23 -29.99 0.19
N GLU A 11 31.75 -29.09 1.01
CA GLU A 11 32.69 -28.04 0.56
C GLU A 11 34.17 -28.32 0.84
N GLN A 12 34.51 -29.47 1.46
CA GLN A 12 35.92 -29.80 1.78
C GLN A 12 36.50 -31.05 1.10
N THR A 13 35.79 -31.65 0.16
CA THR A 13 36.35 -32.84 -0.56
C THR A 13 36.19 -32.73 -2.06
N ALA A 14 36.61 -31.62 -2.66
CA ALA A 14 36.73 -31.53 -4.13
C ALA A 14 38.05 -30.90 -4.54
N ALA A 15 39.12 -31.52 -4.10
CA ALA A 15 40.43 -31.43 -4.77
C ALA A 15 40.75 -32.81 -5.34
N ALA A 16 40.01 -33.23 -6.38
CA ALA A 16 40.39 -34.29 -7.26
C ALA A 16 39.53 -34.20 -8.55
N THR A 17 40.16 -33.67 -9.56
CA THR A 17 39.93 -33.89 -11.01
C THR A 17 38.69 -34.71 -11.39
N ASN A 18 37.69 -34.02 -11.95
CA ASN A 18 36.80 -34.63 -12.92
C ASN A 18 36.42 -33.59 -14.00
N ASP A 19 37.06 -33.76 -15.17
CA ASP A 19 36.94 -32.93 -16.38
C ASP A 19 35.63 -33.14 -17.14
N ASN A 20 34.50 -33.27 -16.46
CA ASN A 20 33.18 -33.39 -17.10
C ASN A 20 32.05 -32.65 -16.38
N VAL A 21 32.31 -31.43 -15.97
CA VAL A 21 31.19 -30.54 -15.62
C VAL A 21 30.77 -29.84 -16.93
N PRO A 22 29.56 -30.09 -17.45
CA PRO A 22 29.12 -29.43 -18.67
C PRO A 22 29.15 -27.91 -18.45
N ALA A 23 29.83 -27.21 -19.36
CA ALA A 23 29.93 -25.75 -19.29
C ALA A 23 28.53 -25.16 -19.25
N LEU A 24 28.25 -24.39 -18.21
CA LEU A 24 26.95 -23.72 -18.03
C LEU A 24 26.58 -22.90 -19.27
N THR A 25 25.39 -23.07 -19.76
CA THR A 25 24.89 -22.30 -20.89
C THR A 25 24.91 -20.81 -20.59
N LYS A 26 25.00 -19.95 -21.62
CA LYS A 26 24.92 -18.49 -21.47
C LYS A 26 23.68 -18.06 -20.65
N LYS A 27 22.58 -18.82 -20.76
CA LYS A 27 21.32 -18.57 -20.01
C LYS A 27 21.49 -18.91 -18.53
N GLU A 28 22.17 -19.99 -18.19
CA GLU A 28 22.45 -20.39 -16.81
C GLU A 28 23.47 -19.48 -16.13
N LEU A 29 24.51 -19.06 -16.84
CA LEU A 29 25.47 -18.06 -16.36
C LEU A 29 24.81 -16.71 -16.08
N ARG A 30 23.85 -16.30 -16.95
CA ARG A 30 23.03 -15.08 -16.67
C ARG A 30 22.15 -15.26 -15.44
N LYS A 31 21.49 -16.41 -15.27
CA LYS A 31 20.67 -16.72 -14.08
C LYS A 31 21.53 -16.68 -12.79
N GLN A 32 22.72 -17.29 -12.81
CA GLN A 32 23.64 -17.25 -11.66
C GLN A 32 24.13 -15.82 -11.35
N LYS A 33 24.49 -15.03 -12.37
CA LYS A 33 24.86 -13.63 -12.18
C LYS A 33 23.72 -12.80 -11.56
N VAL A 34 22.49 -13.02 -12.01
CA VAL A 34 21.31 -12.36 -11.46
C VAL A 34 21.06 -12.81 -10.01
N ALA A 35 21.15 -14.11 -9.73
CA ALA A 35 20.98 -14.65 -8.38
C ALA A 35 22.00 -14.09 -7.35
N ARG A 36 23.23 -13.77 -7.78
CA ARG A 36 24.29 -13.20 -6.95
C ARG A 36 24.13 -11.68 -6.69
N ARG A 37 23.27 -10.98 -7.46
CA ARG A 37 23.04 -9.55 -7.24
C ARG A 37 22.21 -9.33 -5.99
N ASN A 38 22.60 -8.37 -5.18
CA ASN A 38 21.77 -7.96 -4.04
C ASN A 38 20.50 -7.28 -4.51
N LEU A 39 20.56 -6.43 -5.54
CA LEU A 39 19.43 -5.71 -6.11
C LEU A 39 18.78 -6.53 -7.23
N HIS A 40 17.49 -6.85 -7.03
CA HIS A 40 16.61 -7.38 -8.07
C HIS A 40 15.52 -6.36 -8.38
N TYR A 41 15.16 -6.26 -9.63
CA TYR A 41 14.05 -5.44 -10.09
C TYR A 41 13.24 -6.17 -11.15
N ASN A 42 11.93 -5.99 -11.09
CA ASN A 42 10.99 -6.43 -12.11
C ASN A 42 10.21 -5.22 -12.57
N ILE A 43 10.10 -5.03 -13.88
CA ILE A 43 9.36 -3.93 -14.49
C ILE A 43 8.26 -4.54 -15.34
N LEU A 44 7.05 -4.00 -15.18
CA LEU A 44 5.87 -4.37 -15.95
C LEU A 44 5.17 -3.09 -16.38
N GLY A 45 4.64 -3.05 -17.59
CA GLY A 45 3.86 -1.90 -18.05
C GLY A 45 3.07 -2.23 -19.29
N GLY A 46 2.07 -1.41 -19.57
CA GLY A 46 1.22 -1.54 -20.74
C GLY A 46 -0.03 -0.67 -20.68
N PRO A 47 -0.79 -0.64 -21.77
CA PRO A 47 -2.08 0.02 -21.80
C PRO A 47 -3.12 -0.71 -20.95
N SER A 48 -4.01 0.02 -20.34
CA SER A 48 -5.10 -0.46 -19.51
C SER A 48 -6.32 0.43 -19.66
N TYR A 49 -7.46 -0.03 -19.20
CA TYR A 49 -8.68 0.75 -19.11
C TYR A 49 -9.29 0.57 -17.71
N THR A 50 -9.73 1.67 -17.12
CA THR A 50 -10.47 1.64 -15.85
C THR A 50 -11.73 2.50 -15.96
N PRO A 51 -12.85 2.11 -15.32
CA PRO A 51 -14.08 2.90 -15.34
C PRO A 51 -13.92 4.32 -14.76
N ASP A 52 -12.95 4.49 -13.82
CA ASP A 52 -12.71 5.77 -13.15
C ASP A 52 -11.90 6.75 -14.01
N PHE A 53 -10.90 6.25 -14.74
CA PHE A 53 -9.93 7.09 -15.45
C PHE A 53 -9.91 6.90 -16.97
N GLY A 54 -10.73 5.97 -17.49
CA GLY A 54 -10.75 5.64 -18.91
C GLY A 54 -9.49 4.89 -19.34
N ALA A 55 -8.95 5.25 -20.52
CA ALA A 55 -7.71 4.67 -21.03
C ALA A 55 -6.49 5.20 -20.24
N VAL A 56 -5.59 4.30 -19.91
CA VAL A 56 -4.41 4.55 -19.06
C VAL A 56 -3.21 3.81 -19.65
N LEU A 57 -2.05 4.48 -19.68
CA LEU A 57 -0.77 3.85 -19.88
C LEU A 57 -0.06 3.72 -18.53
N GLY A 58 0.07 2.50 -18.04
CA GLY A 58 0.64 2.23 -16.72
C GLY A 58 1.99 1.53 -16.77
N GLY A 59 2.82 1.79 -15.76
CA GLY A 59 4.05 1.08 -15.51
C GLY A 59 4.24 0.81 -14.01
N SER A 60 4.84 -0.32 -13.68
CA SER A 60 5.20 -0.67 -12.32
C SER A 60 6.61 -1.24 -12.25
N ALA A 61 7.29 -0.96 -11.17
CA ALA A 61 8.59 -1.54 -10.86
C ALA A 61 8.58 -2.07 -9.42
N LEU A 62 9.10 -3.28 -9.26
CA LEU A 62 9.31 -3.88 -7.94
C LEU A 62 10.81 -4.04 -7.74
N MET A 63 11.37 -3.29 -6.80
CA MET A 63 12.77 -3.42 -6.39
C MET A 63 12.84 -4.23 -5.10
N THR A 64 13.77 -5.19 -5.03
CA THR A 64 14.05 -5.96 -3.81
C THR A 64 15.54 -6.08 -3.56
N PHE A 65 15.97 -5.82 -2.32
CA PHE A 65 17.37 -5.87 -1.91
C PHE A 65 17.50 -6.14 -0.40
N ARG A 66 18.68 -6.51 0.04
CA ARG A 66 19.02 -6.54 1.47
C ARG A 66 19.83 -5.30 1.82
N MET A 67 19.55 -4.67 2.96
CA MET A 67 20.30 -3.52 3.45
C MET A 67 21.77 -3.90 3.76
N ASN A 68 21.98 -5.13 4.26
CA ASN A 68 23.30 -5.74 4.34
C ASN A 68 23.40 -6.92 3.38
N PRO A 69 24.11 -6.82 2.26
CA PRO A 69 24.25 -7.89 1.28
C PRO A 69 24.89 -9.18 1.82
N SER A 70 25.75 -9.04 2.85
CA SER A 70 26.46 -10.16 3.47
C SER A 70 25.59 -10.99 4.41
N ASP A 71 24.46 -10.43 4.88
CA ASP A 71 23.54 -11.10 5.79
C ASP A 71 22.42 -11.80 5.00
N THR A 72 22.60 -13.09 4.75
CA THR A 72 21.62 -13.90 4.01
C THR A 72 20.35 -14.18 4.81
N THR A 73 20.37 -13.97 6.13
CA THR A 73 19.23 -14.18 7.02
C THR A 73 18.32 -12.95 7.09
N GLN A 74 18.82 -11.79 6.71
CA GLN A 74 18.05 -10.54 6.70
C GLN A 74 16.90 -10.61 5.68
N LEU A 75 15.70 -10.18 6.10
CA LEU A 75 14.57 -10.00 5.21
C LEU A 75 14.93 -9.04 4.06
N ARG A 76 14.46 -9.33 2.87
CA ARG A 76 14.66 -8.42 1.73
C ARG A 76 13.74 -7.23 1.84
N SER A 77 14.31 -6.05 1.73
CA SER A 77 13.57 -4.80 1.54
C SER A 77 12.87 -4.80 0.19
N VAL A 78 11.68 -4.23 0.14
CA VAL A 78 10.81 -4.22 -1.03
C VAL A 78 10.36 -2.78 -1.29
N VAL A 79 10.57 -2.30 -2.52
CA VAL A 79 10.14 -0.97 -2.95
C VAL A 79 9.28 -1.12 -4.21
N PRO A 80 7.95 -1.29 -4.04
CA PRO A 80 7.03 -1.22 -5.15
C PRO A 80 6.84 0.23 -5.58
N MET A 81 6.86 0.46 -6.88
CA MET A 81 6.59 1.76 -7.50
C MET A 81 5.60 1.56 -8.64
N ALA A 82 4.70 2.49 -8.84
CA ALA A 82 3.81 2.51 -9.99
C ALA A 82 3.65 3.93 -10.51
N ILE A 83 3.53 4.04 -11.82
CA ILE A 83 3.20 5.28 -12.53
C ILE A 83 2.07 4.99 -13.50
N ALA A 84 1.12 5.90 -13.60
CA ALA A 84 0.03 5.82 -14.57
C ALA A 84 -0.19 7.18 -15.21
N PHE A 85 -0.30 7.19 -16.52
CA PHE A 85 -0.65 8.34 -17.34
C PHE A 85 -2.05 8.11 -17.89
N MET A 86 -2.98 9.00 -17.57
CA MET A 86 -4.33 8.98 -18.08
C MET A 86 -4.41 9.81 -19.35
N PHE A 87 -5.13 9.35 -20.35
CA PHE A 87 -5.24 10.08 -21.64
C PHE A 87 -6.03 11.38 -21.53
N ASN A 88 -6.73 11.62 -20.44
CA ASN A 88 -7.35 12.91 -20.09
C ASN A 88 -6.38 13.92 -19.46
N GLY A 89 -5.06 13.67 -19.53
CA GLY A 89 -4.02 14.55 -18.98
C GLY A 89 -3.69 14.30 -17.49
N GLY A 90 -4.11 13.17 -16.93
CA GLY A 90 -3.82 12.81 -15.56
C GLY A 90 -2.49 12.05 -15.40
N ILE A 91 -1.90 12.17 -14.21
CA ILE A 91 -0.73 11.37 -13.79
C ILE A 91 -0.91 10.91 -12.35
N ASN A 92 -0.53 9.67 -12.08
CA ASN A 92 -0.49 9.10 -10.73
C ASN A 92 0.85 8.38 -10.52
N LEU A 93 1.61 8.80 -9.51
CA LEU A 93 2.85 8.17 -9.07
C LEU A 93 2.68 7.68 -7.64
N PHE A 94 3.06 6.44 -7.39
CA PHE A 94 2.84 5.79 -6.12
C PHE A 94 3.99 4.88 -5.75
N SER A 95 4.38 4.87 -4.47
CA SER A 95 5.34 3.93 -3.89
C SER A 95 4.97 3.58 -2.44
N LYS A 96 5.20 2.31 -2.06
CA LYS A 96 5.06 1.82 -0.66
C LYS A 96 6.33 1.08 -0.23
N PRO A 97 7.43 1.77 0.03
CA PRO A 97 8.67 1.15 0.46
C PRO A 97 8.49 0.40 1.80
N GLN A 98 9.13 -0.77 1.90
CA GLN A 98 9.26 -1.59 3.10
C GLN A 98 10.73 -1.96 3.26
N LEU A 99 11.43 -1.26 4.15
CA LEU A 99 12.86 -1.45 4.41
C LEU A 99 13.04 -2.23 5.71
N PHE A 100 13.75 -3.35 5.62
CA PHE A 100 14.04 -4.23 6.75
C PHE A 100 15.51 -4.12 7.11
N PHE A 101 15.78 -3.93 8.40
CA PHE A 101 17.13 -3.80 8.93
C PHE A 101 17.57 -5.06 9.69
N LYS A 102 18.83 -5.11 10.10
CA LYS A 102 19.47 -6.28 10.72
C LYS A 102 18.63 -6.87 11.88
N GLY A 103 18.46 -8.18 11.86
CA GLY A 103 17.72 -8.91 12.88
C GLY A 103 16.22 -8.58 12.96
N ASP A 104 15.70 -7.86 11.95
CA ASP A 104 14.32 -7.41 11.91
C ASP A 104 13.88 -6.62 13.17
N ARG A 105 14.84 -5.95 13.81
CA ARG A 105 14.58 -5.12 15.01
C ARG A 105 14.01 -3.76 14.68
N PHE A 106 14.30 -3.28 13.49
CA PHE A 106 13.85 -1.99 12.99
C PHE A 106 13.37 -2.12 11.56
N ARG A 107 12.27 -1.46 11.25
CA ARG A 107 11.69 -1.38 9.90
C ARG A 107 11.35 0.07 9.59
N ILE A 108 11.58 0.51 8.35
CA ILE A 108 11.05 1.77 7.84
C ILE A 108 10.08 1.40 6.72
N PHE A 109 8.81 1.67 6.94
CA PHE A 109 7.78 1.55 5.92
C PHE A 109 7.31 2.93 5.54
N GLY A 110 6.56 3.04 4.47
CA GLY A 110 6.00 4.33 4.13
C GLY A 110 5.07 4.30 2.93
N LYS A 111 4.55 5.47 2.65
CA LYS A 111 3.80 5.76 1.44
C LYS A 111 4.31 7.07 0.87
N PHE A 112 4.58 7.06 -0.41
CA PHE A 112 4.78 8.24 -1.23
C PHE A 112 3.75 8.21 -2.35
N SER A 113 3.05 9.31 -2.59
CA SER A 113 2.17 9.45 -3.74
C SER A 113 2.17 10.88 -4.26
N TYR A 114 2.20 11.00 -5.57
CA TYR A 114 1.86 12.22 -6.30
C TYR A 114 0.71 11.88 -7.25
N LYS A 115 -0.30 12.70 -7.25
CA LYS A 115 -1.49 12.49 -8.06
C LYS A 115 -1.94 13.81 -8.67
N ASN A 116 -2.25 13.82 -9.94
CA ASN A 116 -2.94 14.91 -10.64
C ASN A 116 -3.93 14.25 -11.59
N THR A 117 -5.20 14.18 -11.20
CA THR A 117 -6.22 13.43 -11.93
C THR A 117 -7.57 14.12 -11.85
N GLU A 118 -8.41 13.88 -12.84
CA GLU A 118 -9.84 14.15 -12.67
C GLU A 118 -10.45 13.11 -11.73
N GLU A 119 -11.27 13.58 -10.81
CA GLU A 119 -12.02 12.77 -9.88
C GLU A 119 -13.49 13.15 -9.86
N ASN A 120 -14.32 12.29 -9.29
CA ASN A 120 -15.72 12.56 -9.11
C ASN A 120 -16.04 12.64 -7.62
N PHE A 121 -16.89 13.59 -7.27
CA PHE A 121 -17.44 13.73 -5.95
C PHE A 121 -18.89 13.23 -5.94
N TYR A 122 -19.20 12.37 -5.01
CA TYR A 122 -20.51 11.72 -4.88
C TYR A 122 -21.29 12.18 -3.64
N GLY A 123 -20.81 13.22 -2.96
CA GLY A 123 -21.39 13.69 -1.69
C GLY A 123 -20.70 13.08 -0.47
N ILE A 124 -21.18 13.45 0.71
CA ILE A 124 -20.74 12.94 2.00
C ILE A 124 -21.89 12.22 2.68
N GLY A 125 -21.60 11.06 3.28
CA GLY A 125 -22.58 10.21 3.94
C GLY A 125 -23.32 9.25 2.98
N TYR A 126 -23.68 8.08 3.50
CA TYR A 126 -24.30 7.01 2.72
C TYR A 126 -25.57 7.43 1.98
N ASN A 127 -26.45 8.20 2.64
CA ASN A 127 -27.73 8.60 2.05
C ASN A 127 -27.58 9.51 0.83
N THR A 128 -26.56 10.36 0.81
CA THR A 128 -26.24 11.20 -0.35
C THR A 128 -25.53 10.37 -1.46
N ASN A 129 -24.58 9.54 -1.04
CA ASN A 129 -23.75 8.78 -2.00
C ASN A 129 -24.53 7.72 -2.79
N LYS A 130 -25.50 7.04 -2.15
CA LYS A 130 -26.21 5.89 -2.74
C LYS A 130 -27.02 6.23 -3.99
N ASP A 131 -27.62 7.44 -4.02
CA ASP A 131 -28.56 7.88 -5.05
C ASP A 131 -27.89 8.84 -6.06
N TYR A 132 -26.60 9.18 -5.85
CA TYR A 132 -25.92 10.13 -6.70
C TYR A 132 -25.47 9.50 -8.02
N VAL A 133 -25.95 10.07 -9.14
CA VAL A 133 -25.55 9.66 -10.48
C VAL A 133 -24.36 10.46 -10.95
N ARG A 134 -23.29 9.80 -11.36
CA ARG A 134 -22.08 10.43 -11.90
C ARG A 134 -22.40 11.31 -13.10
N SER A 135 -21.97 12.57 -13.03
CA SER A 135 -22.14 13.55 -14.10
C SER A 135 -20.87 14.38 -14.27
N ASP A 136 -20.42 14.54 -15.51
CA ASP A 136 -19.24 15.32 -15.84
C ASP A 136 -19.37 16.81 -15.49
N SER A 137 -20.57 17.34 -15.55
CA SER A 137 -20.83 18.76 -15.27
C SER A 137 -21.06 19.08 -13.79
N THR A 138 -21.40 18.10 -12.98
CA THR A 138 -21.85 18.35 -11.59
C THR A 138 -21.00 17.68 -10.53
N SER A 139 -20.28 16.61 -10.86
CA SER A 139 -19.48 15.85 -9.88
C SER A 139 -17.99 15.89 -10.11
N LYS A 140 -17.53 16.28 -11.29
CA LYS A 140 -16.11 16.31 -11.63
C LYS A 140 -15.36 17.43 -10.91
N TYR A 141 -14.14 17.14 -10.55
CA TYR A 141 -13.13 18.11 -10.12
C TYR A 141 -11.75 17.61 -10.49
N ARG A 142 -10.77 18.50 -10.60
CA ARG A 142 -9.38 18.13 -10.76
C ARG A 142 -8.68 18.15 -9.43
N TYR A 143 -8.09 17.01 -9.07
CA TYR A 143 -7.31 16.86 -7.86
C TYR A 143 -5.81 16.79 -8.19
N SER A 144 -5.01 17.58 -7.51
CA SER A 144 -3.55 17.50 -7.50
C SER A 144 -3.07 17.40 -6.07
N GLY A 145 -2.21 16.43 -5.76
CA GLY A 145 -1.74 16.26 -4.40
C GLY A 145 -0.46 15.46 -4.28
N VAL A 146 0.24 15.72 -3.18
CA VAL A 146 1.44 15.01 -2.75
C VAL A 146 1.24 14.49 -1.35
N GLN A 147 1.62 13.22 -1.11
CA GLN A 147 1.66 12.65 0.24
C GLN A 147 3.00 11.95 0.49
N ILE A 148 3.60 12.24 1.64
CA ILE A 148 4.80 11.58 2.17
C ILE A 148 4.47 11.10 3.59
N ASN A 149 4.43 9.79 3.80
CA ASN A 149 4.01 9.20 5.06
C ASN A 149 4.97 8.06 5.47
N PRO A 150 6.09 8.36 6.14
CA PRO A 150 7.01 7.37 6.69
C PRO A 150 6.55 6.84 8.04
N TRP A 151 6.83 5.54 8.29
CA TRP A 151 6.55 4.81 9.53
C TRP A 151 7.83 4.18 10.04
N PHE A 152 8.14 4.39 11.30
CA PHE A 152 9.33 3.88 11.97
C PHE A 152 8.91 2.83 13.00
N LEU A 153 9.18 1.56 12.72
CA LEU A 153 8.71 0.42 13.48
C LEU A 153 9.86 -0.23 14.24
N PHE A 154 9.78 -0.24 15.54
CA PHE A 154 10.74 -0.89 16.44
C PHE A 154 10.12 -2.16 17.01
N ARG A 155 10.83 -3.28 16.90
CA ARG A 155 10.39 -4.55 17.49
C ARG A 155 10.47 -4.48 19.00
N LEU A 156 9.41 -4.87 19.70
CA LEU A 156 9.36 -4.95 21.15
C LEU A 156 9.91 -6.30 21.61
N GLY A 157 11.15 -6.31 22.08
CA GLY A 157 11.84 -7.54 22.50
C GLY A 157 12.01 -8.54 21.36
N ASN A 158 11.72 -9.80 21.62
CA ASN A 158 11.71 -10.90 20.65
C ASN A 158 10.29 -11.28 20.19
N SER A 159 9.31 -10.40 20.44
CA SER A 159 7.91 -10.64 20.08
C SER A 159 7.64 -10.33 18.60
N ASN A 160 6.42 -10.63 18.17
CA ASN A 160 5.90 -10.23 16.86
C ASN A 160 5.23 -8.84 16.89
N ILE A 161 5.49 -8.04 17.94
CA ILE A 161 4.93 -6.72 18.13
C ILE A 161 5.96 -5.68 17.71
N PHE A 162 5.50 -4.71 16.92
CA PHE A 162 6.27 -3.55 16.48
C PHE A 162 5.50 -2.29 16.86
N ALA A 163 6.23 -1.28 17.30
CA ALA A 163 5.63 0.00 17.65
C ALA A 163 6.54 1.14 17.23
N GLY A 164 5.97 2.32 17.00
CA GLY A 164 6.79 3.49 16.72
C GLY A 164 6.03 4.68 16.15
N PRO A 165 6.75 5.77 15.88
CA PRO A 165 6.18 6.99 15.35
C PRO A 165 5.87 6.90 13.86
N GLN A 166 4.92 7.73 13.46
CA GLN A 166 4.51 7.95 12.08
C GLN A 166 4.43 9.45 11.81
N ILE A 167 4.84 9.86 10.62
CA ILE A 167 4.70 11.22 10.12
C ILE A 167 3.83 11.17 8.86
N ASP A 168 2.92 12.10 8.69
CA ASP A 168 2.14 12.26 7.46
C ASP A 168 2.16 13.72 7.03
N ILE A 169 2.71 13.98 5.87
CA ILE A 169 2.73 15.30 5.24
C ILE A 169 2.00 15.16 3.92
N ASN A 170 0.93 15.92 3.76
CA ASN A 170 0.20 15.95 2.49
C ASN A 170 -0.26 17.36 2.14
N TYR A 171 -0.27 17.62 0.83
CA TYR A 171 -0.78 18.82 0.23
C TYR A 171 -1.81 18.43 -0.82
N ASP A 172 -2.99 18.98 -0.70
CA ASP A 172 -4.13 18.75 -1.56
C ASP A 172 -4.53 20.04 -2.26
N HIS A 173 -4.69 19.99 -3.56
CA HIS A 173 -5.12 21.11 -4.40
C HIS A 173 -6.25 20.65 -5.31
N LEU A 174 -7.43 21.20 -5.13
CA LEU A 174 -8.60 20.98 -5.96
C LEU A 174 -8.84 22.18 -6.85
N THR A 175 -9.03 21.91 -8.13
CA THR A 175 -9.38 22.92 -9.16
C THR A 175 -10.57 22.45 -9.96
N GLU A 176 -11.19 23.36 -10.69
CA GLU A 176 -12.32 23.09 -11.57
C GLU A 176 -13.45 22.30 -10.86
N PRO A 177 -13.89 22.74 -9.66
CA PRO A 177 -14.92 22.01 -8.93
C PRO A 177 -16.25 22.09 -9.68
N GLY A 178 -16.88 20.94 -9.92
CA GLY A 178 -18.21 20.87 -10.46
C GLY A 178 -19.25 21.49 -9.52
N LYS A 179 -20.39 21.87 -10.07
CA LYS A 179 -21.46 22.57 -9.34
C LYS A 179 -21.87 21.84 -8.06
N PHE A 180 -21.99 20.53 -8.11
CA PHE A 180 -22.38 19.72 -6.94
C PHE A 180 -21.38 19.85 -5.77
N LEU A 181 -20.09 19.88 -6.06
CA LEU A 181 -19.05 20.08 -5.03
C LEU A 181 -19.10 21.50 -4.47
N VAL A 182 -19.26 22.52 -5.33
CA VAL A 182 -19.33 23.93 -4.91
C VAL A 182 -20.54 24.19 -4.01
N ASP A 183 -21.65 23.51 -4.23
CA ASP A 183 -22.86 23.64 -3.41
C ASP A 183 -22.82 22.81 -2.11
N GLU A 184 -21.87 21.90 -1.97
CA GLU A 184 -21.74 21.04 -0.79
C GLU A 184 -21.35 21.85 0.47
N PRO A 185 -22.13 21.79 1.57
CA PRO A 185 -21.88 22.58 2.78
C PRO A 185 -20.50 22.33 3.38
N SER A 186 -20.06 21.07 3.48
CA SER A 186 -18.77 20.71 4.07
C SER A 186 -17.59 21.21 3.24
N TYR A 187 -17.74 21.33 1.93
CA TYR A 187 -16.73 21.95 1.05
C TYR A 187 -16.57 23.44 1.36
N LYS A 188 -17.69 24.16 1.51
CA LYS A 188 -17.70 25.58 1.87
C LYS A 188 -17.12 25.84 3.27
N GLU A 189 -17.51 25.02 4.25
CA GLU A 189 -16.99 25.09 5.63
C GLU A 189 -15.48 24.86 5.69
N ALA A 190 -14.95 24.00 4.84
CA ALA A 190 -13.52 23.77 4.69
C ALA A 190 -12.76 24.89 3.92
N GLY A 191 -13.45 25.96 3.52
CA GLY A 191 -12.88 27.08 2.78
C GLY A 191 -12.83 26.89 1.26
N GLY A 192 -13.56 25.92 0.74
CA GLY A 192 -13.67 25.66 -0.70
C GLY A 192 -14.49 26.73 -1.42
N THR A 193 -14.05 27.10 -2.62
CA THR A 193 -14.68 28.11 -3.47
C THR A 193 -14.95 27.56 -4.87
N ALA A 194 -15.66 28.32 -5.70
CA ALA A 194 -15.84 27.98 -7.12
C ALA A 194 -14.51 27.95 -7.90
N ASN A 195 -13.45 28.57 -7.38
CA ASN A 195 -12.12 28.58 -7.99
C ASN A 195 -11.22 27.44 -7.49
N GLY A 196 -11.68 26.65 -6.50
CA GLY A 196 -10.94 25.54 -5.95
C GLY A 196 -10.74 25.58 -4.44
N TYR A 197 -9.85 24.71 -3.99
CA TYR A 197 -9.55 24.49 -2.58
C TYR A 197 -8.11 24.03 -2.41
N ASN A 198 -7.40 24.58 -1.44
CA ASN A 198 -6.06 24.16 -1.04
C ASN A 198 -6.06 23.73 0.42
N ASN A 199 -5.32 22.70 0.73
CA ASN A 199 -5.17 22.23 2.10
C ASN A 199 -3.80 21.58 2.31
N PHE A 200 -3.09 22.02 3.34
CA PHE A 200 -1.85 21.41 3.80
C PHE A 200 -2.07 20.72 5.14
N ASN A 201 -1.68 19.46 5.23
CA ASN A 201 -1.79 18.68 6.45
C ASN A 201 -0.41 18.17 6.86
N SER A 202 -0.05 18.47 8.10
CA SER A 202 1.12 17.93 8.78
C SER A 202 0.66 17.18 10.01
N GLY A 203 0.96 15.89 10.08
CA GLY A 203 0.50 14.99 11.13
C GLY A 203 1.62 14.20 11.78
N LEU A 204 1.50 14.03 13.08
CA LEU A 204 2.32 13.11 13.88
C LEU A 204 1.43 12.02 14.46
N GLY A 205 1.94 10.82 14.50
CA GLY A 205 1.19 9.68 14.98
C GLY A 205 2.05 8.58 15.55
N PHE A 206 1.33 7.59 16.02
CA PHE A 206 1.91 6.38 16.58
C PHE A 206 1.21 5.16 16.00
N LEU A 207 1.97 4.10 15.78
CA LEU A 207 1.44 2.83 15.32
C LEU A 207 1.92 1.68 16.22
N LEU A 208 1.03 0.69 16.34
CA LEU A 208 1.28 -0.58 17.03
C LEU A 208 0.84 -1.69 16.10
N THR A 209 1.78 -2.56 15.73
CA THR A 209 1.53 -3.64 14.78
C THR A 209 1.89 -5.00 15.41
N TYR A 210 0.99 -5.96 15.32
CA TYR A 210 1.26 -7.37 15.59
C TYR A 210 1.26 -8.14 14.26
N ASP A 211 2.34 -8.86 13.95
CA ASP A 211 2.47 -9.60 12.68
C ASP A 211 3.04 -11.01 12.93
N SER A 212 2.17 -12.00 12.94
CA SER A 212 2.52 -13.42 13.08
C SER A 212 2.31 -14.22 11.79
N ARG A 213 2.15 -13.53 10.64
CA ARG A 213 1.97 -14.19 9.36
C ARG A 213 3.22 -14.97 8.96
N ASP A 214 3.03 -16.16 8.42
CA ASP A 214 4.11 -17.00 7.90
C ASP A 214 4.78 -16.35 6.67
N VAL A 215 4.00 -15.81 5.74
CA VAL A 215 4.49 -15.10 4.55
C VAL A 215 3.67 -13.82 4.38
N PRO A 216 4.19 -12.62 4.71
CA PRO A 216 3.41 -11.38 4.67
C PRO A 216 2.74 -11.08 3.32
N ALA A 217 3.38 -11.42 2.20
CA ALA A 217 2.84 -11.16 0.86
C ALA A 217 1.72 -12.12 0.45
N ASN A 218 1.75 -13.39 0.94
CA ASN A 218 0.76 -14.42 0.60
C ASN A 218 0.63 -15.39 1.78
N ALA A 219 0.00 -14.94 2.86
CA ALA A 219 -0.11 -15.69 4.09
C ALA A 219 -1.04 -16.90 3.97
N TYR A 220 -0.60 -18.02 4.52
CA TYR A 220 -1.38 -19.26 4.69
C TYR A 220 -1.93 -19.39 6.11
N ARG A 221 -1.22 -18.82 7.08
CA ARG A 221 -1.61 -18.83 8.49
C ARG A 221 -1.03 -17.62 9.22
N GLY A 222 -1.61 -17.31 10.38
CA GLY A 222 -1.20 -16.20 11.23
C GLY A 222 -2.17 -15.04 11.20
N MET A 223 -1.81 -14.00 11.91
CA MET A 223 -2.62 -12.80 12.13
C MET A 223 -1.79 -11.55 11.90
N TYR A 224 -2.42 -10.54 11.39
CA TYR A 224 -1.92 -9.17 11.32
C TYR A 224 -2.93 -8.26 11.99
N LEU A 225 -2.49 -7.46 12.95
CA LEU A 225 -3.28 -6.42 13.59
C LEU A 225 -2.44 -5.14 13.59
N ASP A 226 -2.98 -4.08 13.03
CA ASP A 226 -2.32 -2.79 12.93
C ASP A 226 -3.26 -1.71 13.49
N PHE A 227 -2.78 -0.97 14.44
CA PHE A 227 -3.45 0.15 15.06
C PHE A 227 -2.65 1.41 14.79
N ARG A 228 -3.30 2.46 14.26
CA ARG A 228 -2.68 3.73 13.93
C ARG A 228 -3.52 4.88 14.47
N GLY A 229 -2.88 5.73 15.23
CA GLY A 229 -3.44 7.00 15.66
C GLY A 229 -2.62 8.17 15.10
N MET A 230 -3.27 9.12 14.46
CA MET A 230 -2.64 10.32 13.90
C MET A 230 -3.33 11.57 14.42
N MET A 231 -2.55 12.58 14.74
CA MET A 231 -3.00 13.92 15.07
C MET A 231 -2.44 14.91 14.04
N TYR A 232 -3.29 15.69 13.47
CA TYR A 232 -2.96 16.83 12.62
C TYR A 232 -3.35 18.09 13.37
N ALA A 233 -2.46 19.05 13.48
CA ALA A 233 -2.73 20.22 14.30
C ALA A 233 -2.04 21.48 13.76
N LYS A 234 -2.65 22.63 13.96
CA LYS A 234 -2.14 23.92 13.50
C LYS A 234 -0.74 24.23 14.06
N PHE A 235 -0.44 23.80 15.29
CA PHE A 235 0.87 24.04 15.92
C PHE A 235 2.01 23.21 15.31
N ILE A 236 1.70 22.16 14.52
CA ILE A 236 2.67 21.39 13.75
C ILE A 236 2.60 21.71 12.24
N GLY A 237 1.92 22.80 11.87
CA GLY A 237 1.87 23.32 10.51
C GLY A 237 0.69 22.83 9.66
N SER A 238 -0.26 22.12 10.23
CA SER A 238 -1.49 21.74 9.52
C SER A 238 -2.47 22.91 9.42
N ASP A 239 -3.18 23.06 8.30
CA ASP A 239 -4.20 24.10 8.15
C ASP A 239 -5.40 23.90 9.09
N GLN A 240 -5.71 22.62 9.39
CA GLN A 240 -6.83 22.24 10.24
C GLN A 240 -6.39 21.31 11.36
N THR A 241 -7.20 21.21 12.44
CA THR A 241 -6.94 20.31 13.55
C THR A 241 -7.93 19.14 13.52
N PHE A 242 -7.42 17.95 13.29
CA PHE A 242 -8.21 16.73 13.24
C PHE A 242 -7.38 15.50 13.65
N TYR A 243 -8.07 14.42 13.91
CA TYR A 243 -7.48 13.15 14.33
C TYR A 243 -7.92 12.05 13.39
N ARG A 244 -7.03 11.06 13.14
CA ARG A 244 -7.33 9.86 12.37
C ARG A 244 -7.00 8.63 13.20
N LEU A 245 -7.94 7.70 13.26
CA LEU A 245 -7.78 6.39 13.87
C LEU A 245 -8.06 5.33 12.83
N GLU A 246 -7.09 4.42 12.63
CA GLU A 246 -7.21 3.30 11.72
C GLU A 246 -6.88 1.99 12.43
N ILE A 247 -7.69 0.96 12.19
CA ILE A 247 -7.41 -0.41 12.63
C ILE A 247 -7.54 -1.33 11.42
N ASP A 248 -6.54 -2.19 11.21
CA ASP A 248 -6.53 -3.20 10.16
C ASP A 248 -6.26 -4.56 10.79
N TYR A 249 -7.28 -5.39 10.86
CA TYR A 249 -7.18 -6.76 11.32
C TYR A 249 -7.29 -7.74 10.17
N ARG A 250 -6.37 -8.69 10.08
CA ARG A 250 -6.36 -9.75 9.07
C ARG A 250 -6.01 -11.07 9.72
N GLN A 251 -6.78 -12.10 9.41
CA GLN A 251 -6.54 -13.45 9.89
C GLN A 251 -6.48 -14.42 8.72
N TYR A 252 -5.57 -15.38 8.83
CA TYR A 252 -5.37 -16.42 7.83
C TYR A 252 -5.38 -17.78 8.51
N LYS A 253 -6.25 -18.67 8.03
CA LYS A 253 -6.38 -20.04 8.55
C LYS A 253 -6.20 -21.04 7.42
N SER A 254 -5.16 -21.86 7.53
CA SER A 254 -4.99 -23.00 6.62
C SER A 254 -6.04 -24.08 6.93
N LEU A 255 -6.81 -24.45 5.92
CA LEU A 255 -7.82 -25.53 5.99
C LEU A 255 -7.29 -26.85 5.42
N GLY A 256 -5.96 -27.06 5.51
CA GLY A 256 -5.27 -28.22 4.98
C GLY A 256 -4.38 -27.90 3.78
N LYS A 257 -3.94 -28.92 3.07
CA LYS A 257 -3.04 -28.72 1.92
C LYS A 257 -3.73 -27.86 0.88
N ARG A 258 -3.14 -26.67 0.56
CA ARG A 258 -3.55 -25.77 -0.54
C ARG A 258 -4.88 -25.01 -0.36
N ARG A 259 -5.42 -24.94 0.86
CA ARG A 259 -6.66 -24.22 1.14
C ARG A 259 -6.41 -23.21 2.25
N VAL A 260 -6.86 -21.98 2.05
CA VAL A 260 -6.77 -20.92 3.04
C VAL A 260 -8.10 -20.20 3.12
N LEU A 261 -8.58 -20.03 4.33
CA LEU A 261 -9.64 -19.07 4.63
C LEU A 261 -8.98 -17.82 5.20
N ALA A 262 -9.22 -16.70 4.55
CA ALA A 262 -8.73 -15.39 4.97
C ALA A 262 -9.90 -14.47 5.23
N TRP A 263 -9.79 -13.62 6.26
CA TRP A 263 -10.74 -12.53 6.48
C TRP A 263 -10.01 -11.29 6.99
N THR A 264 -10.60 -10.15 6.72
CA THR A 264 -10.11 -8.85 7.15
C THR A 264 -11.26 -8.00 7.69
N ALA A 265 -10.97 -7.22 8.72
CA ALA A 265 -11.84 -6.18 9.22
C ALA A 265 -11.02 -4.90 9.34
N GLN A 266 -11.48 -3.85 8.69
CA GLN A 266 -10.81 -2.56 8.68
C GLN A 266 -11.76 -1.47 9.16
N THR A 267 -11.26 -0.54 9.94
CA THR A 267 -11.98 0.67 10.32
C THR A 267 -11.08 1.88 10.14
N LYS A 268 -11.63 2.94 9.59
CA LYS A 268 -11.00 4.25 9.45
C LYS A 268 -11.96 5.28 10.01
N ASN A 269 -11.50 6.09 10.95
CA ASN A 269 -12.32 7.12 11.57
C ASN A 269 -11.53 8.42 11.61
N VAL A 270 -12.20 9.53 11.32
CA VAL A 270 -11.63 10.87 11.41
C VAL A 270 -12.53 11.75 12.26
N PHE A 271 -11.91 12.59 13.08
CA PHE A 271 -12.59 13.42 14.10
C PHE A 271 -12.04 14.85 14.07
N GLY A 272 -12.87 15.82 14.42
CA GLY A 272 -12.50 17.24 14.47
C GLY A 272 -12.83 17.97 13.17
N ASP A 273 -12.03 19.00 12.85
CA ASP A 273 -12.19 19.84 11.66
C ASP A 273 -11.54 19.17 10.46
N VAL A 274 -12.20 18.15 9.95
CA VAL A 274 -11.63 17.26 8.92
C VAL A 274 -11.71 17.91 7.55
N PRO A 275 -10.58 18.10 6.83
CA PRO A 275 -10.59 18.55 5.44
C PRO A 275 -11.36 17.57 4.54
N LEU A 276 -12.00 18.08 3.50
CA LEU A 276 -12.76 17.27 2.54
C LEU A 276 -11.97 16.10 1.97
N THR A 277 -10.68 16.32 1.70
CA THR A 277 -9.77 15.32 1.11
C THR A 277 -9.33 14.23 2.10
N GLN A 278 -9.55 14.45 3.41
CA GLN A 278 -9.09 13.56 4.48
C GLN A 278 -10.19 12.67 5.08
N TYR A 279 -11.41 12.77 4.57
CA TYR A 279 -12.50 11.85 4.95
C TYR A 279 -12.15 10.39 4.64
N ALA A 280 -12.73 9.46 5.38
CA ALA A 280 -12.59 8.04 5.13
C ALA A 280 -13.31 7.66 3.82
N LEU A 281 -12.56 7.12 2.87
CA LEU A 281 -13.05 6.70 1.57
C LEU A 281 -13.22 5.18 1.53
N THR A 282 -14.31 4.73 0.89
CA THR A 282 -14.58 3.33 0.56
C THR A 282 -14.95 3.23 -0.92
N GLY A 283 -14.73 2.07 -1.54
CA GLY A 283 -14.87 1.89 -2.98
C GLY A 283 -13.52 1.99 -3.68
N THR A 284 -12.52 1.28 -3.15
CA THR A 284 -11.22 1.12 -3.81
C THR A 284 -11.13 -0.29 -4.43
N PRO A 285 -10.19 -0.55 -5.33
CA PRO A 285 -9.96 -1.91 -5.83
C PRO A 285 -9.58 -2.92 -4.73
N PHE A 286 -9.21 -2.46 -3.53
CA PHE A 286 -8.72 -3.28 -2.43
C PHE A 286 -9.73 -3.51 -1.31
N ASP A 287 -10.75 -2.67 -1.18
CA ASP A 287 -11.77 -2.78 -0.12
C ASP A 287 -13.17 -3.11 -0.66
N LEU A 288 -13.85 -2.24 -1.34
CA LEU A 288 -15.21 -2.45 -1.84
C LEU A 288 -15.20 -2.59 -3.38
N ARG A 289 -14.88 -3.79 -3.88
CA ARG A 289 -14.81 -4.07 -5.32
C ARG A 289 -16.18 -3.94 -5.97
N GLY A 290 -16.22 -3.36 -7.17
CA GLY A 290 -17.47 -3.15 -7.93
C GLY A 290 -18.09 -1.77 -7.75
N TYR A 291 -17.51 -0.93 -6.88
CA TYR A 291 -17.90 0.47 -6.73
C TYR A 291 -16.81 1.38 -7.28
N TYR A 292 -17.19 2.61 -7.66
CA TYR A 292 -16.21 3.62 -8.10
C TYR A 292 -15.29 4.01 -6.95
N MET A 293 -14.06 4.38 -7.29
CA MET A 293 -13.06 4.77 -6.31
C MET A 293 -13.52 6.02 -5.55
N GLY A 294 -13.60 5.90 -4.20
CA GLY A 294 -14.06 6.98 -3.33
C GLY A 294 -15.53 7.35 -3.47
N GLN A 295 -16.35 6.44 -4.01
CA GLN A 295 -17.80 6.64 -4.13
C GLN A 295 -18.44 6.90 -2.78
N TYR A 296 -18.05 6.14 -1.75
CA TYR A 296 -18.51 6.37 -0.38
C TYR A 296 -17.46 7.14 0.40
N ARG A 297 -17.89 8.25 0.97
CA ARG A 297 -17.05 9.19 1.73
C ARG A 297 -17.78 9.62 2.98
N ASP A 298 -17.17 9.44 4.15
CA ASP A 298 -17.72 9.88 5.44
C ASP A 298 -16.60 10.03 6.48
N LYS A 299 -16.92 10.50 7.69
CA LYS A 299 -15.99 10.55 8.83
C LYS A 299 -15.59 9.15 9.32
N SER A 300 -16.40 8.13 9.04
CA SER A 300 -16.13 6.74 9.42
C SER A 300 -16.36 5.79 8.27
N SER A 301 -15.49 4.79 8.12
CA SER A 301 -15.61 3.70 7.15
C SER A 301 -15.24 2.38 7.82
N HIS A 302 -16.11 1.38 7.67
CA HIS A 302 -15.92 0.04 8.20
C HIS A 302 -16.08 -0.98 7.09
N VAL A 303 -15.08 -1.84 6.90
CA VAL A 303 -15.08 -2.85 5.83
C VAL A 303 -14.74 -4.20 6.41
N VAL A 304 -15.54 -5.20 6.10
CA VAL A 304 -15.27 -6.61 6.42
C VAL A 304 -15.28 -7.41 5.13
N MET A 305 -14.26 -8.22 4.92
CA MET A 305 -14.16 -9.09 3.75
C MET A 305 -13.72 -10.48 4.17
N ALA A 306 -14.21 -11.50 3.43
CA ALA A 306 -13.74 -12.88 3.56
C ALA A 306 -13.35 -13.41 2.19
N GLU A 307 -12.29 -14.24 2.16
CA GLU A 307 -11.75 -14.82 0.93
C GLU A 307 -11.42 -16.29 1.17
N TYR A 308 -11.87 -17.15 0.29
CA TYR A 308 -11.43 -18.54 0.21
C TYR A 308 -10.44 -18.69 -0.95
N ARG A 309 -9.25 -19.19 -0.65
CA ARG A 309 -8.18 -19.44 -1.61
C ARG A 309 -7.97 -20.94 -1.74
N GLN A 310 -7.98 -21.43 -2.98
CA GLN A 310 -7.64 -22.81 -3.30
C GLN A 310 -6.64 -22.86 -4.45
N MET A 311 -5.57 -23.60 -4.27
CA MET A 311 -4.63 -23.88 -5.34
C MET A 311 -5.21 -25.00 -6.22
N LEU A 312 -5.42 -24.69 -7.50
CA LEU A 312 -6.04 -25.60 -8.46
C LEU A 312 -5.05 -26.57 -9.11
N ASN A 313 -3.79 -26.16 -9.26
CA ASN A 313 -2.78 -26.96 -9.96
C ASN A 313 -1.75 -27.57 -9.01
N THR A 314 -1.28 -28.80 -9.32
CA THR A 314 -0.29 -29.54 -8.54
C THR A 314 1.13 -29.22 -8.96
N ASP A 315 1.33 -28.80 -10.21
CA ASP A 315 2.65 -28.54 -10.76
C ASP A 315 3.09 -27.14 -10.37
N ARG A 316 4.09 -27.09 -9.51
CA ARG A 316 4.89 -25.89 -9.34
C ARG A 316 5.75 -25.72 -10.58
N SER A 317 5.21 -25.16 -11.64
CA SER A 317 6.07 -24.49 -12.60
C SER A 317 6.60 -23.24 -11.92
N THR A 318 7.80 -23.38 -11.42
CA THR A 318 8.64 -22.33 -10.85
C THR A 318 8.79 -21.12 -11.77
#